data_457a14b75e2e8edbb9fc451ea316d0cf
#
_entry.id   457a14b75e2e8edbb9fc451ea316d0cf
#
_cell.length_a   1.000
_cell.length_b   1.000
_cell.length_c   1.000
_cell.angle_alpha   90.00
_cell.angle_beta   90.00
_cell.angle_gamma   90.00
#
_symmetry.space_group_name_H-M   'P 1'
#
loop_
_entity.id
_entity.type
_entity.pdbx_description
1 polymer ?
#
loop_
_entity_poly.entity_id
_entity_poly.type
_entity_poly.pdbx_seq_one_letter_code
_entity_poly.pdbx_strand_id
1 'polypeptide(L)'
;MFYFLQAAGDAGIIYRAFFITAALFAGISLYGYTTKKDLSGWGGFLTMAVIGLLIAIIANAVFFQSTLFSLVTSCVVVLIFSAVTMYETQMIKRLYDDGSTTNERSSIFGAFMLFGSFATLFIHILNILGIMRD
;
A
#
# COMPACT_ATOMS: atom_id res chain seq x y z
N MET A 1 4.81 15.02 -3.17
CA MET A 1 5.61 15.05 -1.93
C MET A 1 5.53 16.35 -1.17
N PHE A 2 5.33 17.48 -1.86
CA PHE A 2 5.17 18.76 -1.18
C PHE A 2 4.00 18.76 -0.20
N TYR A 3 2.86 18.25 -0.65
CA TYR A 3 1.67 18.18 0.21
C TYR A 3 1.84 17.18 1.34
N PHE A 4 2.61 16.13 1.11
CA PHE A 4 2.96 15.18 2.16
C PHE A 4 3.74 15.87 3.29
N LEU A 5 4.72 16.71 2.93
CA LEU A 5 5.52 17.42 3.92
C LEU A 5 4.68 18.42 4.71
N GLN A 6 3.76 19.10 4.04
CA GLN A 6 2.84 20.01 4.72
C GLN A 6 1.90 19.25 5.66
N ALA A 7 1.37 18.13 5.18
CA ALA A 7 0.46 17.32 6.00
C ALA A 7 1.19 16.73 7.20
N ALA A 8 2.46 16.34 7.03
CA ALA A 8 3.23 15.76 8.12
C ALA A 8 3.43 16.74 9.28
N GLY A 9 3.31 18.05 9.01
CA GLY A 9 3.38 19.05 10.06
C GLY A 9 2.07 19.27 10.81
N ASP A 10 0.99 18.61 10.38
CA ASP A 10 -0.33 18.75 11.00
C ASP A 10 -0.70 17.44 11.70
N ALA A 11 -0.67 17.46 13.03
CA ALA A 11 -0.93 16.26 13.82
C ALA A 11 -2.33 15.69 13.57
N GLY A 12 -3.33 16.54 13.35
CA GLY A 12 -4.69 16.09 13.09
C GLY A 12 -4.79 15.25 11.81
N ILE A 13 -4.10 15.68 10.77
CA ILE A 13 -4.08 14.94 9.50
C ILE A 13 -3.33 13.62 9.66
N ILE A 14 -2.23 13.63 10.42
CA ILE A 14 -1.45 12.41 10.67
C ILE A 14 -2.32 11.37 11.36
N TYR A 15 -3.07 11.76 12.40
CA TYR A 15 -3.96 10.84 13.09
C TYR A 15 -5.03 10.28 12.16
N ARG A 16 -5.65 11.14 11.35
CA ARG A 16 -6.68 10.70 10.41
C ARG A 16 -6.10 9.72 9.40
N ALA A 17 -4.94 10.04 8.83
CA ALA A 17 -4.30 9.15 7.88
C ALA A 17 -3.97 7.80 8.51
N PHE A 18 -3.49 7.82 9.75
CA PHE A 18 -3.15 6.59 10.45
C PHE A 18 -4.38 5.72 10.66
N PHE A 19 -5.48 6.31 11.16
CA PHE A 19 -6.70 5.53 11.42
C PHE A 19 -7.30 4.99 10.13
N ILE A 20 -7.34 5.81 9.07
CA ILE A 20 -7.85 5.36 7.77
C ILE A 20 -7.00 4.22 7.24
N THR A 21 -5.68 4.37 7.30
CA THR A 21 -4.76 3.35 6.80
C THR A 21 -4.88 2.06 7.61
N ALA A 22 -4.96 2.18 8.92
CA ALA A 22 -5.09 1.01 9.79
C ALA A 22 -6.40 0.27 9.52
N ALA A 23 -7.51 0.99 9.37
CA ALA A 23 -8.80 0.39 9.09
C ALA A 23 -8.80 -0.29 7.71
N LEU A 24 -8.25 0.40 6.71
CA LEU A 24 -8.16 -0.15 5.36
C LEU A 24 -7.28 -1.40 5.34
N PHE A 25 -6.11 -1.31 5.95
CA PHE A 25 -5.16 -2.41 5.98
C PHE A 25 -5.75 -3.62 6.69
N ALA A 26 -6.40 -3.40 7.84
CA ALA A 26 -7.02 -4.47 8.59
C ALA A 26 -8.15 -5.14 7.79
N GLY A 27 -8.99 -4.34 7.16
CA GLY A 27 -10.10 -4.87 6.35
C GLY A 27 -9.59 -5.67 5.15
N ILE A 28 -8.59 -5.15 4.46
CA ILE A 28 -8.01 -5.82 3.31
C ILE A 28 -7.32 -7.11 3.72
N SER A 29 -6.58 -7.08 4.83
CA SER A 29 -5.89 -8.27 5.33
C SER A 29 -6.87 -9.35 5.74
N LEU A 30 -7.96 -8.97 6.41
CA LEU A 30 -9.00 -9.93 6.77
C LEU A 30 -9.64 -10.54 5.52
N TYR A 31 -9.91 -9.72 4.52
CA TYR A 31 -10.47 -10.24 3.27
C TYR A 31 -9.50 -11.22 2.60
N GLY A 32 -8.23 -10.85 2.50
CA GLY A 32 -7.23 -11.73 1.90
C GLY A 32 -7.04 -13.02 2.66
N TYR A 33 -7.17 -12.95 4.00
CA TYR A 33 -7.05 -14.14 4.82
C TYR A 33 -8.26 -15.08 4.67
N THR A 34 -9.46 -14.51 4.58
CA THR A 34 -10.69 -15.29 4.60
C THR A 34 -11.23 -15.63 3.22
N THR A 35 -10.78 -14.96 2.16
CA THR A 35 -11.29 -15.19 0.83
C THR A 35 -10.91 -16.58 0.33
N LYS A 36 -11.85 -17.21 -0.36
CA LYS A 36 -11.62 -18.51 -1.01
C LYS A 36 -11.03 -18.36 -2.40
N LYS A 37 -11.04 -17.14 -2.93
CA LYS A 37 -10.50 -16.86 -4.25
C LYS A 37 -8.99 -17.01 -4.26
N ASP A 38 -8.48 -17.67 -5.30
CA ASP A 38 -7.04 -17.86 -5.45
C ASP A 38 -6.43 -16.63 -6.08
N LEU A 39 -5.62 -15.91 -5.30
CA LEU A 39 -4.98 -14.68 -5.75
C LEU A 39 -3.56 -14.90 -6.25
N SER A 40 -3.07 -16.15 -6.22
CA SER A 40 -1.68 -16.41 -6.58
C SER A 40 -1.34 -16.06 -8.03
N GLY A 41 -2.33 -16.09 -8.92
CA GLY A 41 -2.13 -15.71 -10.32
C GLY A 41 -1.96 -14.22 -10.55
N TRP A 42 -2.19 -13.41 -9.52
CA TRP A 42 -2.11 -11.94 -9.66
C TRP A 42 -0.69 -11.40 -9.50
N GLY A 43 0.27 -12.25 -9.08
CA GLY A 43 1.60 -11.80 -8.75
C GLY A 43 2.29 -11.03 -9.87
N GLY A 44 2.27 -11.59 -11.09
CA GLY A 44 2.89 -10.93 -12.24
C GLY A 44 2.24 -9.60 -12.58
N PHE A 45 0.91 -9.58 -12.60
CA PHE A 45 0.16 -8.34 -12.89
C PHE A 45 0.45 -7.27 -11.85
N LEU A 46 0.43 -7.64 -10.57
CA LEU A 46 0.66 -6.69 -9.50
C LEU A 46 2.09 -6.16 -9.51
N THR A 47 3.06 -7.01 -9.82
CA THR A 47 4.46 -6.58 -9.94
C THR A 47 4.61 -5.53 -11.03
N MET A 48 4.01 -5.76 -12.18
CA MET A 48 4.09 -4.81 -13.29
C MET A 48 3.37 -3.51 -12.93
N ALA A 49 2.25 -3.60 -12.24
CA ALA A 49 1.50 -2.42 -11.81
C ALA A 49 2.33 -1.57 -10.85
N VAL A 50 3.03 -2.20 -9.91
CA VAL A 50 3.89 -1.48 -8.96
C VAL A 50 5.04 -0.78 -9.69
N ILE A 51 5.67 -1.47 -10.64
CA ILE A 51 6.75 -0.87 -11.41
C ILE A 51 6.24 0.35 -12.20
N GLY A 52 5.07 0.20 -12.84
CA GLY A 52 4.45 1.31 -13.56
C GLY A 52 4.15 2.50 -12.66
N LEU A 53 3.67 2.24 -11.44
CA LEU A 53 3.41 3.30 -10.48
C LEU A 53 4.68 4.02 -10.05
N LEU A 54 5.77 3.28 -9.83
CA LEU A 54 7.05 3.91 -9.49
C LEU A 54 7.51 4.85 -10.59
N ILE A 55 7.39 4.41 -11.85
CA ILE A 55 7.74 5.25 -12.98
C ILE A 55 6.86 6.49 -13.01
N ALA A 56 5.55 6.34 -12.78
CA ALA A 56 4.62 7.46 -12.78
C ALA A 56 4.93 8.46 -11.67
N ILE A 57 5.27 7.98 -10.48
CA ILE A 57 5.61 8.85 -9.35
C ILE A 57 6.86 9.65 -9.68
N ILE A 58 7.88 8.99 -10.20
CA ILE A 58 9.13 9.66 -10.57
C ILE A 58 8.88 10.67 -11.68
N ALA A 59 8.10 10.32 -12.68
CA ALA A 59 7.78 11.23 -13.78
C ALA A 59 7.05 12.47 -13.27
N ASN A 60 6.10 12.30 -12.35
CA ASN A 60 5.40 13.44 -11.78
C ASN A 60 6.36 14.36 -11.02
N ALA A 61 7.25 13.77 -10.23
CA ALA A 61 8.18 14.55 -9.42
C ALA A 61 9.16 15.33 -10.28
N VAL A 62 9.59 14.78 -11.43
CA VAL A 62 10.64 15.36 -12.25
C VAL A 62 10.08 16.27 -13.34
N PHE A 63 8.99 15.83 -14.00
CA PHE A 63 8.52 16.51 -15.22
C PHE A 63 7.24 17.31 -15.00
N PHE A 64 6.25 16.75 -14.36
CA PHE A 64 4.92 17.35 -14.31
C PHE A 64 4.70 18.23 -13.10
N GLN A 65 5.10 17.77 -11.92
CA GLN A 65 4.92 18.48 -10.64
C GLN A 65 3.49 18.99 -10.46
N SER A 66 2.53 18.23 -10.95
CA SER A 66 1.12 18.62 -10.93
C SER A 66 0.44 18.08 -9.66
N THR A 67 -0.31 18.95 -8.98
CA THR A 67 -1.10 18.54 -7.81
C THR A 67 -2.19 17.55 -8.20
N LEU A 68 -2.88 17.81 -9.31
CA LEU A 68 -3.93 16.91 -9.78
C LEU A 68 -3.36 15.54 -10.13
N PHE A 69 -2.24 15.52 -10.84
CA PHE A 69 -1.59 14.26 -11.20
C PHE A 69 -1.15 13.51 -9.94
N SER A 70 -0.63 14.22 -8.95
CA SER A 70 -0.23 13.61 -7.68
C SER A 70 -1.42 12.98 -6.97
N LEU A 71 -2.57 13.67 -6.94
CA LEU A 71 -3.79 13.16 -6.32
C LEU A 71 -4.25 11.88 -7.01
N VAL A 72 -4.31 11.90 -8.34
CA VAL A 72 -4.73 10.74 -9.13
C VAL A 72 -3.77 9.57 -8.91
N THR A 73 -2.47 9.83 -8.94
CA THR A 73 -1.46 8.79 -8.71
C THR A 73 -1.60 8.18 -7.33
N SER A 74 -1.80 9.00 -6.30
CA SER A 74 -1.96 8.48 -4.93
C SER A 74 -3.21 7.62 -4.81
N CYS A 75 -4.31 8.00 -5.45
CA CYS A 75 -5.52 7.18 -5.45
C CYS A 75 -5.26 5.82 -6.12
N VAL A 76 -4.58 5.82 -7.25
CA VAL A 76 -4.25 4.59 -7.95
C VAL A 76 -3.31 3.72 -7.10
N VAL A 77 -2.33 4.34 -6.45
CA VAL A 77 -1.40 3.61 -5.56
C VAL A 77 -2.18 2.94 -4.45
N VAL A 78 -3.12 3.64 -3.82
CA VAL A 78 -3.91 3.06 -2.74
C VAL A 78 -4.68 1.83 -3.25
N LEU A 79 -5.31 1.93 -4.41
CA LEU A 79 -6.04 0.80 -4.98
C LEU A 79 -5.13 -0.39 -5.29
N ILE A 80 -4.00 -0.12 -5.95
CA ILE A 80 -3.07 -1.17 -6.35
C ILE A 80 -2.44 -1.83 -5.12
N PHE A 81 -2.01 -1.04 -4.14
CA PHE A 81 -1.40 -1.60 -2.95
C PHE A 81 -2.41 -2.28 -2.04
N SER A 82 -3.70 -1.90 -2.13
CA SER A 82 -4.74 -2.68 -1.48
C SER A 82 -4.78 -4.10 -2.05
N ALA A 83 -4.73 -4.22 -3.38
CA ALA A 83 -4.68 -5.53 -4.02
C ALA A 83 -3.40 -6.28 -3.68
N VAL A 84 -2.26 -5.57 -3.63
CA VAL A 84 -0.99 -6.18 -3.23
C VAL A 84 -1.07 -6.71 -1.81
N THR A 85 -1.68 -5.97 -0.90
CA THR A 85 -1.82 -6.40 0.49
C THR A 85 -2.68 -7.66 0.59
N MET A 86 -3.78 -7.73 -0.16
CA MET A 86 -4.58 -8.95 -0.22
C MET A 86 -3.76 -10.14 -0.71
N TYR A 87 -3.01 -9.93 -1.78
CA TYR A 87 -2.15 -10.97 -2.36
C TYR A 87 -1.11 -11.43 -1.35
N GLU A 88 -0.45 -10.48 -0.69
CA GLU A 88 0.58 -10.80 0.29
C GLU A 88 0.02 -11.56 1.47
N THR A 89 -1.14 -11.15 1.97
CA THR A 89 -1.80 -11.81 3.10
C THR A 89 -2.13 -13.25 2.74
N GLN A 90 -2.67 -13.49 1.56
CA GLN A 90 -3.02 -14.83 1.14
C GLN A 90 -1.77 -15.68 0.92
N MET A 91 -0.72 -15.11 0.34
CA MET A 91 0.53 -15.80 0.13
C MET A 91 1.16 -16.23 1.46
N ILE A 92 1.18 -15.34 2.44
CA ILE A 92 1.72 -15.64 3.76
C ILE A 92 0.92 -16.75 4.42
N LYS A 93 -0.40 -16.70 4.32
CA LYS A 93 -1.27 -17.72 4.86
C LYS A 93 -0.96 -19.09 4.26
N ARG A 94 -0.78 -19.15 2.94
CA ARG A 94 -0.45 -20.41 2.26
C ARG A 94 0.88 -20.97 2.68
N LEU A 95 1.89 -20.10 2.76
CA LEU A 95 3.20 -20.54 3.21
C LEU A 95 3.14 -21.12 4.62
N TYR A 96 2.34 -20.52 5.46
CA TYR A 96 2.16 -20.98 6.84
C TYR A 96 1.43 -22.31 6.89
N ASP A 97 0.35 -22.43 6.10
CA ASP A 97 -0.46 -23.66 6.05
C ASP A 97 0.31 -24.85 5.51
N ASP A 98 1.22 -24.62 4.55
CA ASP A 98 2.02 -25.68 3.97
C ASP A 98 3.06 -26.25 4.95
N GLY A 99 3.34 -25.53 6.04
CA GLY A 99 4.31 -25.95 7.01
C GLY A 99 5.75 -25.96 6.48
N SER A 100 5.93 -25.57 5.22
CA SER A 100 7.25 -25.58 4.60
C SER A 100 8.11 -24.40 4.97
N THR A 101 7.52 -23.40 5.62
CA THR A 101 8.18 -22.14 5.92
C THR A 101 7.93 -21.69 7.34
N THR A 102 8.12 -22.60 8.28
CA THR A 102 8.00 -22.26 9.70
C THR A 102 9.29 -21.66 10.24
N ASN A 103 10.24 -21.31 9.37
CA ASN A 103 11.47 -20.69 9.81
C ASN A 103 11.27 -19.18 10.02
N GLU A 104 12.16 -18.61 10.83
CA GLU A 104 12.10 -17.19 11.19
C GLU A 104 12.26 -16.29 9.97
N ARG A 105 13.05 -16.69 8.98
CA ARG A 105 13.29 -15.87 7.79
C ARG A 105 12.02 -15.57 7.04
N SER A 106 11.19 -16.59 6.82
CA SER A 106 9.93 -16.41 6.11
C SER A 106 8.98 -15.52 6.86
N SER A 107 8.91 -15.67 8.19
CA SER A 107 8.06 -14.84 9.02
C SER A 107 8.51 -13.38 9.01
N ILE A 108 9.81 -13.14 9.12
CA ILE A 108 10.37 -11.80 9.10
C ILE A 108 10.16 -11.16 7.74
N PHE A 109 10.38 -11.91 6.66
CA PHE A 109 10.19 -11.39 5.30
C PHE A 109 8.73 -11.01 5.06
N GLY A 110 7.80 -11.87 5.48
CA GLY A 110 6.38 -11.57 5.35
C GLY A 110 5.96 -10.33 6.12
N ALA A 111 6.44 -10.22 7.37
CA ALA A 111 6.15 -9.03 8.19
C ALA A 111 6.74 -7.77 7.56
N PHE A 112 7.94 -7.85 7.01
CA PHE A 112 8.58 -6.72 6.35
C PHE A 112 7.78 -6.27 5.13
N MET A 113 7.30 -7.22 4.31
CA MET A 113 6.48 -6.90 3.15
C MET A 113 5.19 -6.21 3.55
N LEU A 114 4.50 -6.74 4.56
CA LEU A 114 3.24 -6.13 5.03
C LEU A 114 3.48 -4.75 5.61
N PHE A 115 4.57 -4.56 6.35
CA PHE A 115 4.91 -3.26 6.88
C PHE A 115 5.19 -2.27 5.76
N GLY A 116 5.90 -2.70 4.73
CA GLY A 116 6.17 -1.86 3.56
C GLY A 116 4.89 -1.42 2.87
N SER A 117 3.94 -2.35 2.71
CA SER A 117 2.65 -2.02 2.12
C SER A 117 1.87 -1.05 3.00
N PHE A 118 1.89 -1.27 4.33
CA PHE A 118 1.23 -0.35 5.27
C PHE A 118 1.82 1.05 5.18
N ALA A 119 3.14 1.14 5.18
CA ALA A 119 3.82 2.44 5.11
C ALA A 119 3.51 3.16 3.81
N THR A 120 3.50 2.43 2.69
CA THR A 120 3.17 3.01 1.38
C THR A 120 1.74 3.53 1.37
N LEU A 121 0.80 2.74 1.88
CA LEU A 121 -0.60 3.17 1.98
C LEU A 121 -0.73 4.42 2.85
N PHE A 122 -0.05 4.43 3.99
CA PHE A 122 -0.09 5.56 4.92
C PHE A 122 0.43 6.83 4.25
N ILE A 123 1.57 6.75 3.58
CA ILE A 123 2.18 7.91 2.92
C ILE A 123 1.24 8.47 1.86
N HIS A 124 0.64 7.62 1.05
CA HIS A 124 -0.21 8.10 -0.03
C HIS A 124 -1.57 8.57 0.47
N ILE A 125 -2.12 7.95 1.49
CA ILE A 125 -3.35 8.44 2.12
C ILE A 125 -3.08 9.80 2.77
N LEU A 126 -1.94 9.96 3.42
CA LEU A 126 -1.56 11.23 4.01
C LEU A 126 -1.42 12.32 2.93
N ASN A 127 -0.82 11.96 1.78
CA ASN A 127 -0.71 12.88 0.66
C ASN A 127 -2.09 13.30 0.13
N ILE A 128 -3.01 12.35 -0.01
CA ILE A 128 -4.37 12.64 -0.46
C ILE A 128 -5.06 13.60 0.51
N LEU A 129 -4.99 13.32 1.80
CA LEU A 129 -5.60 14.18 2.81
C LEU A 129 -4.98 15.57 2.83
N GLY A 130 -3.66 15.65 2.63
CA GLY A 130 -2.98 16.94 2.55
C GLY A 130 -3.45 17.77 1.37
N ILE A 131 -3.67 17.13 0.22
CA ILE A 131 -4.17 17.82 -0.96
C ILE A 131 -5.63 18.24 -0.75
N MET A 132 -6.46 17.37 -0.21
CA MET A 132 -7.88 17.64 -0.01
C MET A 132 -8.13 18.70 1.08
N ARG A 133 -7.18 18.87 1.97
CA ARG A 133 -7.27 19.87 3.02
C ARG A 133 -7.36 21.28 2.46
N ASP A 134 -6.67 21.51 1.37
CA ASP A 134 -6.67 22.82 0.71
C ASP A 134 -7.86 22.95 -0.22
#